data_5ef141c8da0199ed8d2d069f2644b8f3
#
_entry.id   5ef141c8da0199ed8d2d069f2644b8f3
#
_cell.length_a   1.000
_cell.length_b   1.000
_cell.length_c   1.000
_cell.angle_alpha   90.00
_cell.angle_beta   90.00
_cell.angle_gamma   90.00
#
_symmetry.space_group_name_H-M   'P 1'
#
loop_
_entity.id
_entity.type
_entity.pdbx_description
1 polymer ?
#
loop_
_entity_poly.entity_id
_entity_poly.type
_entity_poly.pdbx_seq_one_letter_code
_entity_poly.pdbx_strand_id
1 'polypeptide(L)'
;VVNHSSDRHAWFQAALKDPFGKYGKYYVLREGKDGKEPNNWRSIFGGSAWEKVPGYDNLYYLHIFTKEQPDLNWENPELREEIYEMILKWMDLGLGGFRLDAISHLKKNYQYTNLPPDGPDEYNMAFEYFNNVDGLADILCEMKERTFAPTDALTIGEYDHMGPEDVEDVIGENGSFSSVFDFCHTLDNVRNPKWGNTVALFDDYRDQLFAAQKIVDGRGMLCNFLENHDKT
;
A
#
# COMPACT_ATOMS: atom_id res chain seq x y z
N VAL A 1 2.63 9.79 3.73
CA VAL A 1 2.31 9.48 2.32
C VAL A 1 1.84 8.06 2.27
N VAL A 2 0.75 7.82 1.61
CA VAL A 2 0.01 6.56 1.78
C VAL A 2 -0.74 6.18 0.52
N ASN A 3 -1.15 4.91 0.46
CA ASN A 3 -2.05 4.40 -0.57
C ASN A 3 -3.45 5.07 -0.57
N HIS A 4 -3.92 5.55 0.58
CA HIS A 4 -5.28 6.03 0.81
C HIS A 4 -5.31 7.34 1.57
N SER A 5 -6.47 7.97 1.65
CA SER A 5 -6.73 9.07 2.60
C SER A 5 -7.80 8.66 3.60
N SER A 6 -8.03 9.48 4.63
CA SER A 6 -9.26 9.34 5.42
C SER A 6 -10.49 9.70 4.57
N ASP A 7 -11.60 9.03 4.82
CA ASP A 7 -12.93 9.41 4.29
C ASP A 7 -13.33 10.84 4.68
N ARG A 8 -12.79 11.37 5.79
CA ARG A 8 -12.99 12.74 6.28
C ARG A 8 -12.07 13.77 5.64
N HIS A 9 -11.10 13.34 4.82
CA HIS A 9 -10.20 14.25 4.14
C HIS A 9 -10.97 15.18 3.21
N ALA A 10 -10.56 16.46 3.13
CA ALA A 10 -11.24 17.47 2.33
C ALA A 10 -11.35 17.09 0.85
N TRP A 11 -10.34 16.43 0.30
CA TRP A 11 -10.36 15.94 -1.09
C TRP A 11 -11.43 14.87 -1.30
N PHE A 12 -11.56 13.89 -0.38
CA PHE A 12 -12.58 12.87 -0.52
C PHE A 12 -13.99 13.43 -0.35
N GLN A 13 -14.18 14.33 0.63
CA GLN A 13 -15.47 15.02 0.79
C GLN A 13 -15.86 15.87 -0.43
N ALA A 14 -14.90 16.45 -1.14
CA ALA A 14 -15.12 17.13 -2.41
C ALA A 14 -15.39 16.13 -3.55
N ALA A 15 -14.68 15.01 -3.58
CA ALA A 15 -14.90 13.92 -4.54
C ALA A 15 -16.31 13.32 -4.45
N LEU A 16 -16.84 13.15 -3.23
CA LEU A 16 -18.21 12.66 -3.03
C LEU A 16 -19.27 13.64 -3.58
N LYS A 17 -18.99 14.94 -3.55
CA LYS A 17 -19.91 15.98 -4.08
C LYS A 17 -19.83 16.11 -5.59
N ASP A 18 -18.64 15.97 -6.16
CA ASP A 18 -18.37 16.01 -7.59
C ASP A 18 -17.36 14.92 -7.99
N PRO A 19 -17.82 13.67 -8.19
CA PRO A 19 -16.94 12.55 -8.55
C PRO A 19 -16.24 12.70 -9.91
N PHE A 20 -16.71 13.58 -10.77
CA PHE A 20 -16.12 13.81 -12.10
C PHE A 20 -15.22 15.03 -12.14
N GLY A 21 -15.19 15.83 -11.09
CA GLY A 21 -14.33 16.99 -10.92
C GLY A 21 -12.88 16.65 -10.58
N LYS A 22 -12.09 17.67 -10.22
CA LYS A 22 -10.66 17.54 -9.86
C LYS A 22 -10.43 16.45 -8.82
N TYR A 23 -11.11 16.56 -7.68
CA TYR A 23 -10.89 15.67 -6.55
C TYR A 23 -11.47 14.27 -6.74
N GLY A 24 -12.51 14.11 -7.57
CA GLY A 24 -12.99 12.77 -7.95
C GLY A 24 -11.93 11.96 -8.69
N LYS A 25 -11.09 12.62 -9.49
CA LYS A 25 -9.96 11.98 -10.19
C LYS A 25 -8.79 11.60 -9.29
N TYR A 26 -8.76 12.08 -8.05
CA TYR A 26 -7.74 11.74 -7.05
C TYR A 26 -7.98 10.38 -6.38
N TYR A 27 -9.17 9.83 -6.56
CA TYR A 27 -9.57 8.53 -6.00
C TYR A 27 -9.84 7.52 -7.10
N VAL A 28 -9.78 6.26 -6.76
CA VAL A 28 -10.14 5.19 -7.69
C VAL A 28 -11.65 5.02 -7.68
N LEU A 29 -12.33 5.71 -8.61
CA LEU A 29 -13.78 5.63 -8.81
C LEU A 29 -14.10 4.82 -10.06
N ARG A 30 -15.09 3.92 -9.99
CA ARG A 30 -15.53 3.09 -11.13
C ARG A 30 -17.03 2.89 -11.12
N GLU A 31 -17.60 2.81 -12.31
CA GLU A 31 -18.99 2.36 -12.46
C GLU A 31 -19.09 0.88 -12.18
N GLY A 32 -20.17 0.50 -11.52
CA GLY A 32 -20.52 -0.89 -11.30
C GLY A 32 -20.90 -1.61 -12.60
N LYS A 33 -20.92 -2.92 -12.55
CA LYS A 33 -21.25 -3.78 -13.69
C LYS A 33 -22.46 -4.64 -13.37
N ASP A 34 -23.45 -4.64 -14.27
CA ASP A 34 -24.67 -5.45 -14.15
C ASP A 34 -25.41 -5.26 -12.80
N GLY A 35 -25.42 -4.03 -12.28
CA GLY A 35 -26.06 -3.68 -11.00
C GLY A 35 -25.30 -4.10 -9.75
N LYS A 36 -24.05 -4.55 -9.91
CA LYS A 36 -23.12 -4.93 -8.84
C LYS A 36 -21.90 -4.01 -8.83
N GLU A 37 -21.00 -4.26 -7.89
CA GLU A 37 -19.70 -3.62 -7.81
C GLU A 37 -18.86 -3.83 -9.10
N PRO A 38 -17.82 -3.00 -9.35
CA PRO A 38 -16.99 -3.11 -10.55
C PRO A 38 -16.34 -4.47 -10.74
N ASN A 39 -15.98 -5.14 -9.65
CA ASN A 39 -15.48 -6.52 -9.61
C ASN A 39 -15.68 -7.12 -8.21
N ASN A 40 -15.24 -8.37 -8.03
CA ASN A 40 -15.36 -9.08 -6.76
C ASN A 40 -14.08 -9.09 -5.92
N TRP A 41 -13.33 -8.02 -5.91
CA TRP A 41 -12.15 -7.91 -5.04
C TRP A 41 -12.56 -7.79 -3.57
N ARG A 42 -11.83 -8.54 -2.73
CA ARG A 42 -11.99 -8.48 -1.27
C ARG A 42 -11.05 -7.43 -0.68
N SER A 43 -11.57 -6.65 0.28
CA SER A 43 -10.75 -5.82 1.15
C SER A 43 -9.84 -6.68 2.04
N ILE A 44 -8.66 -6.18 2.36
CA ILE A 44 -7.69 -6.86 3.26
C ILE A 44 -8.33 -7.19 4.61
N PHE A 45 -9.26 -6.36 5.08
CA PHE A 45 -9.99 -6.59 6.34
C PHE A 45 -11.32 -7.34 6.15
N GLY A 46 -11.59 -7.84 4.94
CA GLY A 46 -12.78 -8.63 4.62
C GLY A 46 -13.92 -7.81 4.01
N GLY A 47 -14.85 -8.51 3.36
CA GLY A 47 -15.93 -7.89 2.59
C GLY A 47 -15.47 -7.34 1.24
N SER A 48 -16.35 -6.58 0.58
CA SER A 48 -16.02 -5.93 -0.71
C SER A 48 -14.90 -4.92 -0.56
N ALA A 49 -14.04 -4.81 -1.56
CA ALA A 49 -13.10 -3.70 -1.70
C ALA A 49 -13.75 -2.43 -2.31
N TRP A 50 -15.04 -2.46 -2.58
CA TRP A 50 -15.79 -1.38 -3.21
C TRP A 50 -16.92 -0.90 -2.31
N GLU A 51 -17.06 0.39 -2.16
CA GLU A 51 -18.20 1.02 -1.47
C GLU A 51 -18.89 2.00 -2.42
N LYS A 52 -20.22 2.04 -2.33
CA LYS A 52 -21.04 2.88 -3.21
C LYS A 52 -20.86 4.36 -2.88
N VAL A 53 -20.67 5.18 -3.91
CA VAL A 53 -20.61 6.64 -3.75
C VAL A 53 -22.00 7.17 -3.38
N PRO A 54 -22.18 7.85 -2.24
CA PRO A 54 -23.48 8.39 -1.83
C PRO A 54 -24.10 9.29 -2.89
N GLY A 55 -25.37 9.05 -3.20
CA GLY A 55 -26.13 9.82 -4.20
C GLY A 55 -25.95 9.36 -5.65
N TYR A 56 -25.16 8.34 -5.90
CA TYR A 56 -24.97 7.75 -7.22
C TYR A 56 -25.41 6.28 -7.25
N ASP A 57 -26.24 5.93 -8.21
CA ASP A 57 -26.83 4.57 -8.27
C ASP A 57 -25.84 3.49 -8.67
N ASN A 58 -24.86 3.82 -9.51
CA ASN A 58 -23.92 2.87 -10.09
C ASN A 58 -22.46 3.34 -10.08
N LEU A 59 -22.06 4.12 -9.07
CA LEU A 59 -20.68 4.57 -8.92
C LEU A 59 -20.12 4.11 -7.58
N TYR A 60 -18.89 3.59 -7.60
CA TYR A 60 -18.20 3.01 -6.44
C TYR A 60 -16.80 3.59 -6.31
N TYR A 61 -16.30 3.65 -5.08
CA TYR A 61 -14.89 3.92 -4.80
C TYR A 61 -14.19 2.68 -4.27
N LEU A 62 -12.90 2.53 -4.60
CA LEU A 62 -12.06 1.46 -4.12
C LEU A 62 -11.54 1.77 -2.70
N HIS A 63 -11.50 0.74 -1.85
CA HIS A 63 -10.83 0.74 -0.55
C HIS A 63 -10.26 -0.64 -0.26
N ILE A 64 -9.01 -0.88 -0.58
CA ILE A 64 -8.39 -2.19 -0.32
C ILE A 64 -8.21 -2.45 1.19
N PHE A 65 -8.29 -1.43 2.02
CA PHE A 65 -8.36 -1.49 3.48
C PHE A 65 -9.81 -1.30 3.95
N THR A 66 -10.09 -0.37 4.85
CA THR A 66 -11.46 -0.11 5.30
C THR A 66 -12.15 0.92 4.40
N LYS A 67 -13.49 0.96 4.42
CA LYS A 67 -14.28 1.95 3.67
C LYS A 67 -14.00 3.39 4.10
N GLU A 68 -13.46 3.59 5.30
CA GLU A 68 -13.01 4.88 5.80
C GLU A 68 -11.62 5.30 5.24
N GLN A 69 -11.00 4.42 4.44
CA GLN A 69 -9.68 4.60 3.84
C GLN A 69 -9.75 4.49 2.30
N PRO A 70 -10.44 5.43 1.61
CA PRO A 70 -10.57 5.40 0.15
C PRO A 70 -9.22 5.49 -0.54
N ASP A 71 -9.00 4.63 -1.53
CA ASP A 71 -7.74 4.51 -2.27
C ASP A 71 -7.50 5.69 -3.20
N LEU A 72 -6.30 6.24 -3.10
CA LEU A 72 -5.82 7.30 -3.99
C LEU A 72 -5.44 6.73 -5.37
N ASN A 73 -5.72 7.49 -6.41
CA ASN A 73 -5.38 7.16 -7.79
C ASN A 73 -3.99 7.67 -8.15
N TRP A 74 -2.96 6.92 -7.82
CA TRP A 74 -1.56 7.27 -8.08
C TRP A 74 -1.19 7.34 -9.56
N GLU A 75 -2.06 6.91 -10.49
CA GLU A 75 -1.90 7.17 -11.91
C GLU A 75 -2.14 8.66 -12.28
N ASN A 76 -2.84 9.40 -11.41
CA ASN A 76 -3.13 10.79 -11.66
C ASN A 76 -1.91 11.69 -11.34
N PRO A 77 -1.29 12.33 -12.33
CA PRO A 77 -0.12 13.17 -12.10
C PRO A 77 -0.42 14.41 -11.25
N GLU A 78 -1.64 14.97 -11.31
CA GLU A 78 -2.03 16.10 -10.46
C GLU A 78 -2.07 15.70 -8.98
N LEU A 79 -2.53 14.49 -8.68
CA LEU A 79 -2.49 13.96 -7.31
C LEU A 79 -1.03 13.79 -6.84
N ARG A 80 -0.17 13.18 -7.67
CA ARG A 80 1.24 12.98 -7.32
C ARG A 80 1.92 14.32 -7.01
N GLU A 81 1.68 15.33 -7.84
CA GLU A 81 2.25 16.68 -7.64
C GLU A 81 1.83 17.28 -6.29
N GLU A 82 0.54 17.24 -5.95
CA GLU A 82 0.02 17.72 -4.65
C GLU A 82 0.67 16.99 -3.45
N ILE A 83 0.91 15.67 -3.60
CA ILE A 83 1.59 14.87 -2.56
C ILE A 83 3.06 15.27 -2.47
N TYR A 84 3.77 15.46 -3.58
CA TYR A 84 5.17 15.87 -3.59
C TYR A 84 5.37 17.26 -2.99
N GLU A 85 4.51 18.20 -3.33
CA GLU A 85 4.50 19.53 -2.71
C GLU A 85 4.29 19.46 -1.18
N MET A 86 3.39 18.59 -0.74
CA MET A 86 3.16 18.37 0.69
C MET A 86 4.39 17.79 1.39
N ILE A 87 5.07 16.79 0.79
CA ILE A 87 6.32 16.21 1.32
C ILE A 87 7.38 17.31 1.44
N LEU A 88 7.64 18.04 0.36
CA LEU A 88 8.65 19.10 0.33
C LEU A 88 8.38 20.18 1.39
N LYS A 89 7.12 20.56 1.58
CA LYS A 89 6.73 21.50 2.64
C LYS A 89 7.11 21.01 4.04
N TRP A 90 6.96 19.72 4.34
CA TRP A 90 7.39 19.17 5.62
C TRP A 90 8.91 19.13 5.75
N MET A 91 9.62 18.84 4.65
CA MET A 91 11.10 18.91 4.64
C MET A 91 11.59 20.33 4.88
N ASP A 92 10.98 21.33 4.27
CA ASP A 92 11.29 22.75 4.48
C ASP A 92 11.09 23.20 5.95
N LEU A 93 10.19 22.54 6.67
CA LEU A 93 9.98 22.75 8.10
C LEU A 93 11.04 22.04 8.99
N GLY A 94 12.00 21.35 8.38
CA GLY A 94 13.10 20.69 9.09
C GLY A 94 12.86 19.22 9.43
N LEU A 95 11.88 18.56 8.80
CA LEU A 95 11.69 17.12 8.95
C LEU A 95 12.86 16.37 8.28
N GLY A 96 13.46 15.38 8.96
CA GLY A 96 14.63 14.63 8.46
C GLY A 96 14.26 13.41 7.59
N GLY A 97 12.98 13.08 7.46
CA GLY A 97 12.55 11.92 6.67
C GLY A 97 11.14 11.49 6.93
N PHE A 98 10.74 10.37 6.32
CA PHE A 98 9.37 9.85 6.37
C PHE A 98 9.31 8.33 6.55
N ARG A 99 8.33 7.87 7.28
CA ARG A 99 7.77 6.52 7.11
C ARG A 99 6.62 6.63 6.10
N LEU A 100 6.64 5.77 5.09
CA LEU A 100 5.63 5.72 4.04
C LEU A 100 4.80 4.44 4.19
N ASP A 101 3.49 4.63 4.27
CA ASP A 101 2.51 3.60 4.57
C ASP A 101 2.06 2.88 3.28
N ALA A 102 1.94 1.55 3.36
CA ALA A 102 1.32 0.71 2.33
C ALA A 102 1.81 1.01 0.89
N ILE A 103 3.12 1.25 0.71
CA ILE A 103 3.68 1.69 -0.58
C ILE A 103 3.60 0.62 -1.66
N SER A 104 3.56 -0.65 -1.31
CA SER A 104 3.38 -1.76 -2.26
C SER A 104 2.01 -1.73 -2.95
N HIS A 105 1.07 -0.95 -2.42
CA HIS A 105 -0.30 -0.86 -2.90
C HIS A 105 -0.61 0.41 -3.71
N LEU A 106 0.36 1.28 -4.01
CA LEU A 106 0.09 2.52 -4.75
C LEU A 106 -0.42 2.26 -6.18
N LYS A 107 0.10 1.22 -6.82
CA LYS A 107 -0.30 0.79 -8.17
C LYS A 107 -1.35 -0.31 -8.10
N LYS A 108 -2.34 -0.24 -9.00
CA LYS A 108 -3.37 -1.27 -9.19
C LYS A 108 -3.39 -1.75 -10.64
N ASN A 109 -3.80 -2.99 -10.84
CA ASN A 109 -4.14 -3.46 -12.18
C ASN A 109 -5.54 -2.95 -12.56
N TYR A 110 -5.61 -1.98 -13.44
CA TYR A 110 -6.84 -1.28 -13.80
C TYR A 110 -7.76 -2.04 -14.77
N GLN A 111 -7.48 -3.30 -15.07
CA GLN A 111 -8.42 -4.15 -15.81
C GLN A 111 -9.65 -4.54 -14.98
N TYR A 112 -9.53 -4.49 -13.65
CA TYR A 112 -10.61 -4.79 -12.69
C TYR A 112 -11.37 -6.08 -13.01
N THR A 113 -10.64 -7.15 -13.33
CA THR A 113 -11.22 -8.45 -13.69
C THR A 113 -11.83 -9.13 -12.46
N ASN A 114 -12.98 -9.77 -12.65
CA ASN A 114 -13.49 -10.71 -11.66
C ASN A 114 -12.62 -11.94 -11.59
N LEU A 115 -12.40 -12.44 -10.39
CA LEU A 115 -11.60 -13.64 -10.11
C LEU A 115 -12.49 -14.74 -9.53
N PRO A 116 -12.10 -16.01 -9.64
CA PRO A 116 -12.77 -17.08 -8.91
C PRO A 116 -12.75 -16.78 -7.40
N PRO A 117 -13.88 -16.92 -6.67
CA PRO A 117 -13.88 -16.77 -5.21
C PRO A 117 -12.84 -17.65 -4.54
N ASP A 118 -12.16 -17.14 -3.51
CA ASP A 118 -11.12 -17.85 -2.77
C ASP A 118 -11.49 -18.16 -1.31
N GLY A 119 -12.76 -17.92 -0.94
CA GLY A 119 -13.30 -18.11 0.39
C GLY A 119 -14.78 -18.46 0.40
N PRO A 120 -15.45 -18.40 1.56
CA PRO A 120 -16.85 -18.75 1.70
C PRO A 120 -17.82 -17.69 1.16
N ASP A 121 -17.33 -16.51 0.83
CA ASP A 121 -18.07 -15.42 0.19
C ASP A 121 -17.82 -15.36 -1.32
N GLU A 122 -18.47 -14.42 -2.02
CA GLU A 122 -18.34 -14.28 -3.48
C GLU A 122 -17.07 -13.52 -3.90
N TYR A 123 -16.19 -13.12 -2.96
CA TYR A 123 -15.02 -12.28 -3.20
C TYR A 123 -13.73 -13.10 -3.38
N ASN A 124 -12.72 -12.42 -3.94
CA ASN A 124 -11.36 -12.91 -4.07
C ASN A 124 -10.39 -11.85 -3.52
N MET A 125 -9.37 -12.26 -2.76
CA MET A 125 -8.38 -11.34 -2.19
C MET A 125 -7.68 -10.49 -3.26
N ALA A 126 -7.54 -11.01 -4.47
CA ALA A 126 -6.98 -10.28 -5.62
C ALA A 126 -5.62 -9.61 -5.33
N PHE A 127 -4.83 -10.16 -4.40
CA PHE A 127 -3.62 -9.52 -3.87
C PHE A 127 -2.63 -9.14 -4.98
N GLU A 128 -2.42 -10.01 -5.96
CA GLU A 128 -1.55 -9.78 -7.13
C GLU A 128 -2.01 -8.62 -8.05
N TYR A 129 -3.25 -8.14 -7.90
CA TYR A 129 -3.81 -7.05 -8.69
C TYR A 129 -3.68 -5.68 -8.03
N PHE A 130 -3.29 -5.63 -6.77
CA PHE A 130 -3.12 -4.38 -6.03
C PHE A 130 -1.89 -4.35 -5.10
N ASN A 131 -1.01 -5.36 -5.18
CA ASN A 131 0.26 -5.39 -4.44
C ASN A 131 1.42 -5.63 -5.42
N ASN A 132 2.45 -4.82 -5.35
CA ASN A 132 3.66 -4.92 -6.18
C ASN A 132 3.36 -5.04 -7.69
N VAL A 133 2.36 -4.30 -8.16
CA VAL A 133 1.92 -4.33 -9.56
C VAL A 133 2.97 -3.66 -10.45
N ASP A 134 3.18 -4.21 -11.65
CA ASP A 134 4.10 -3.69 -12.65
C ASP A 134 3.96 -2.17 -12.86
N GLY A 135 5.08 -1.44 -12.84
CA GLY A 135 5.13 0.01 -12.90
C GLY A 135 5.02 0.70 -11.52
N LEU A 136 4.95 -0.05 -10.42
CA LEU A 136 5.07 0.52 -9.07
C LEU A 136 6.44 1.19 -8.88
N ALA A 137 7.51 0.52 -9.31
CA ALA A 137 8.88 1.04 -9.20
C ALA A 137 9.04 2.43 -9.83
N ASP A 138 8.38 2.68 -10.98
CA ASP A 138 8.41 3.99 -11.64
C ASP A 138 7.81 5.10 -10.76
N ILE A 139 6.69 4.81 -10.09
CA ILE A 139 6.02 5.76 -9.16
C ILE A 139 6.93 6.04 -7.96
N LEU A 140 7.55 5.00 -7.38
CA LEU A 140 8.43 5.13 -6.23
C LEU A 140 9.72 5.90 -6.60
N CYS A 141 10.29 5.62 -7.76
CA CYS A 141 11.45 6.33 -8.29
C CYS A 141 11.14 7.81 -8.54
N GLU A 142 10.02 8.13 -9.21
CA GLU A 142 9.56 9.51 -9.40
C GLU A 142 9.42 10.25 -8.07
N MET A 143 8.80 9.61 -7.08
CA MET A 143 8.64 10.19 -5.74
C MET A 143 10.01 10.49 -5.11
N LYS A 144 10.96 9.54 -5.14
CA LYS A 144 12.32 9.74 -4.64
C LYS A 144 13.00 10.93 -5.32
N GLU A 145 13.03 10.93 -6.65
CA GLU A 145 13.71 11.98 -7.43
C GLU A 145 13.14 13.37 -7.19
N ARG A 146 11.83 13.45 -7.03
CA ARG A 146 11.11 14.70 -6.83
C ARG A 146 11.15 15.25 -5.41
N THR A 147 11.36 14.38 -4.40
CA THR A 147 11.19 14.76 -2.99
C THR A 147 12.36 14.38 -2.10
N PHE A 148 12.71 13.12 -2.02
CA PHE A 148 13.66 12.61 -1.01
C PHE A 148 15.11 12.81 -1.41
N ALA A 149 15.47 12.57 -2.66
CA ALA A 149 16.84 12.71 -3.13
C ALA A 149 17.36 14.16 -3.03
N PRO A 150 16.58 15.20 -3.41
CA PRO A 150 17.01 16.58 -3.27
C PRO A 150 17.19 17.05 -1.82
N THR A 151 16.55 16.38 -0.86
CA THR A 151 16.52 16.76 0.56
C THR A 151 17.39 15.85 1.44
N ASP A 152 18.03 14.83 0.86
CA ASP A 152 18.79 13.79 1.59
C ASP A 152 17.98 13.17 2.75
N ALA A 153 16.70 12.92 2.50
CA ALA A 153 15.76 12.45 3.49
C ALA A 153 15.95 10.96 3.80
N LEU A 154 15.91 10.60 5.09
CA LEU A 154 15.77 9.19 5.50
C LEU A 154 14.34 8.70 5.19
N THR A 155 14.22 7.59 4.51
CA THR A 155 12.92 7.00 4.17
C THR A 155 12.81 5.55 4.60
N ILE A 156 11.68 5.20 5.24
CA ILE A 156 11.35 3.82 5.61
C ILE A 156 10.01 3.49 4.97
N GLY A 157 10.00 2.53 4.05
CA GLY A 157 8.79 2.09 3.36
C GLY A 157 8.11 0.93 4.08
N GLU A 158 6.79 0.95 4.12
CA GLU A 158 6.01 -0.24 4.44
C GLU A 158 5.72 -0.98 3.14
N TYR A 159 6.65 -1.88 2.79
CA TYR A 159 6.61 -2.67 1.57
C TYR A 159 6.30 -4.12 1.91
N ASP A 160 5.15 -4.61 1.50
CA ASP A 160 4.71 -5.95 1.81
C ASP A 160 5.28 -6.97 0.82
N HIS A 161 5.79 -8.09 1.33
CA HIS A 161 6.31 -9.23 0.56
C HIS A 161 7.42 -8.85 -0.45
N MET A 162 8.48 -8.14 0.00
CA MET A 162 9.65 -7.86 -0.83
C MET A 162 10.41 -9.14 -1.18
N GLY A 163 10.51 -9.43 -2.48
CA GLY A 163 11.32 -10.52 -3.02
C GLY A 163 12.75 -10.06 -3.38
N PRO A 164 13.64 -11.01 -3.70
CA PRO A 164 14.99 -10.68 -4.15
C PRO A 164 15.05 -9.80 -5.39
N GLU A 165 14.03 -9.87 -6.25
CA GLU A 165 13.84 -9.09 -7.47
C GLU A 165 13.54 -7.62 -7.19
N ASP A 166 12.87 -7.33 -6.07
CA ASP A 166 12.46 -5.96 -5.72
C ASP A 166 13.60 -5.15 -5.09
N VAL A 167 14.64 -5.82 -4.57
CA VAL A 167 15.66 -5.18 -3.70
C VAL A 167 16.32 -3.99 -4.37
N GLU A 168 16.73 -4.13 -5.64
CA GLU A 168 17.45 -3.07 -6.35
C GLU A 168 16.60 -1.81 -6.58
N ASP A 169 15.30 -2.00 -6.86
CA ASP A 169 14.38 -0.89 -7.12
C ASP A 169 13.89 -0.23 -5.82
N VAL A 170 13.82 -1.02 -4.73
CA VAL A 170 13.23 -0.56 -3.49
C VAL A 170 14.26 -0.04 -2.49
N ILE A 171 15.32 -0.81 -2.18
CA ILE A 171 16.33 -0.45 -1.15
C ILE A 171 17.78 -0.67 -1.59
N GLY A 172 18.05 -1.07 -2.84
CA GLY A 172 19.40 -1.19 -3.39
C GLY A 172 20.14 0.14 -3.48
N GLU A 173 21.34 0.15 -4.03
CA GLU A 173 22.17 1.37 -4.14
C GLU A 173 21.41 2.54 -4.79
N ASN A 174 20.56 2.25 -5.77
CA ASN A 174 19.70 3.22 -6.43
C ASN A 174 18.23 3.11 -6.01
N GLY A 175 17.92 2.31 -5.01
CA GLY A 175 16.57 2.03 -4.55
C GLY A 175 15.82 3.28 -4.09
N SER A 176 14.50 3.20 -4.12
CA SER A 176 13.62 4.33 -3.83
C SER A 176 13.57 4.72 -2.36
N PHE A 177 13.99 3.82 -1.44
CA PHE A 177 13.96 4.02 0.00
C PHE A 177 15.30 3.70 0.65
N SER A 178 15.56 4.33 1.81
CA SER A 178 16.72 4.02 2.65
C SER A 178 16.59 2.63 3.29
N SER A 179 15.36 2.21 3.61
CA SER A 179 15.04 0.94 4.24
C SER A 179 13.55 0.62 4.06
N VAL A 180 13.17 -0.64 4.25
CA VAL A 180 11.77 -1.04 4.39
C VAL A 180 11.57 -1.87 5.65
N PHE A 181 10.33 -1.91 6.16
CA PHE A 181 9.99 -2.81 7.24
C PHE A 181 10.07 -4.26 6.80
N ASP A 182 10.68 -5.09 7.65
CA ASP A 182 10.69 -6.53 7.48
C ASP A 182 9.52 -7.16 8.25
N PHE A 183 8.52 -7.64 7.52
CA PHE A 183 7.38 -8.35 8.08
C PHE A 183 7.56 -9.87 8.12
N CYS A 184 8.62 -10.42 7.50
CA CYS A 184 8.80 -11.86 7.36
C CYS A 184 8.94 -12.58 8.71
N HIS A 185 9.51 -11.91 9.70
CA HIS A 185 9.79 -12.47 11.03
C HIS A 185 8.80 -12.01 12.12
N THR A 186 7.69 -11.42 11.76
CA THR A 186 6.68 -11.03 12.76
C THR A 186 6.12 -12.23 13.49
N LEU A 187 5.67 -12.04 14.74
CA LEU A 187 5.12 -13.12 15.55
C LEU A 187 3.95 -13.85 14.87
N ASP A 188 3.18 -13.16 14.01
CA ASP A 188 2.12 -13.78 13.24
C ASP A 188 2.63 -14.83 12.25
N ASN A 189 3.80 -14.63 11.67
CA ASN A 189 4.39 -15.56 10.69
C ASN A 189 5.12 -16.74 11.36
N VAL A 190 5.61 -16.58 12.58
CA VAL A 190 6.39 -17.60 13.31
C VAL A 190 5.57 -18.35 14.38
N ARG A 191 4.27 -18.17 14.44
CA ARG A 191 3.40 -18.87 15.38
C ARG A 191 3.22 -20.35 15.04
N ASN A 192 3.26 -21.20 16.08
CA ASN A 192 3.06 -22.63 15.90
C ASN A 192 1.56 -22.98 15.71
N PRO A 193 1.16 -23.54 14.55
CA PRO A 193 -0.23 -23.91 14.28
C PRO A 193 -0.81 -24.95 15.27
N LYS A 194 0.06 -25.78 15.89
CA LYS A 194 -0.39 -26.81 16.85
C LYS A 194 -0.88 -26.24 18.16
N TRP A 195 -0.39 -25.07 18.54
CA TRP A 195 -0.71 -24.43 19.82
C TRP A 195 -1.66 -23.25 19.68
N GLY A 196 -2.25 -23.10 18.51
CA GLY A 196 -2.94 -21.86 18.17
C GLY A 196 -1.95 -20.69 18.08
N ASN A 197 -2.44 -19.51 17.96
CA ASN A 197 -1.62 -18.31 17.76
C ASN A 197 -0.93 -17.78 19.04
N THR A 198 -0.59 -18.62 20.00
CA THR A 198 -0.14 -18.17 21.32
C THR A 198 1.34 -18.40 21.62
N VAL A 199 2.05 -19.21 20.82
CA VAL A 199 3.46 -19.54 21.09
C VAL A 199 4.28 -19.35 19.81
N ALA A 200 5.15 -18.36 19.81
CA ALA A 200 6.19 -18.20 18.79
C ALA A 200 7.32 -19.22 19.05
N LEU A 201 7.82 -19.84 17.98
CA LEU A 201 9.03 -20.66 18.05
C LEU A 201 10.24 -19.76 17.77
N PHE A 202 11.15 -19.70 18.72
CA PHE A 202 12.35 -18.84 18.60
C PHE A 202 13.23 -19.25 17.40
N ASP A 203 13.34 -20.53 17.12
CA ASP A 203 14.11 -21.01 15.97
C ASP A 203 13.45 -20.57 14.64
N ASP A 204 12.14 -20.65 14.52
CA ASP A 204 11.42 -20.20 13.34
C ASP A 204 11.57 -18.68 13.16
N TYR A 205 11.48 -17.91 14.24
CA TYR A 205 11.74 -16.46 14.23
C TYR A 205 13.15 -16.14 13.72
N ARG A 206 14.17 -16.79 14.30
CA ARG A 206 15.57 -16.61 13.90
C ARG A 206 15.77 -16.96 12.42
N ASP A 207 15.23 -18.08 11.98
CA ASP A 207 15.44 -18.57 10.62
C ASP A 207 14.75 -17.66 9.59
N GLN A 208 13.56 -17.13 9.91
CA GLN A 208 12.89 -16.11 9.09
C GLN A 208 13.70 -14.81 9.03
N LEU A 209 14.19 -14.32 10.16
CA LEU A 209 15.03 -13.13 10.24
C LEU A 209 16.30 -13.28 9.39
N PHE A 210 16.99 -14.40 9.49
CA PHE A 210 18.19 -14.65 8.70
C PHE A 210 17.89 -14.82 7.21
N ALA A 211 16.77 -15.42 6.85
CA ALA A 211 16.34 -15.53 5.46
C ALA A 211 16.10 -14.14 4.85
N ALA A 212 15.39 -13.28 5.55
CA ALA A 212 15.12 -11.91 5.10
C ALA A 212 16.43 -11.09 4.97
N GLN A 213 17.31 -11.15 5.96
CA GLN A 213 18.62 -10.47 5.89
C GLN A 213 19.46 -10.98 4.71
N LYS A 214 19.41 -12.27 4.40
CA LYS A 214 20.13 -12.83 3.26
C LYS A 214 19.64 -12.33 1.91
N ILE A 215 18.36 -11.98 1.77
CA ILE A 215 17.81 -11.40 0.55
C ILE A 215 18.48 -10.06 0.24
N VAL A 216 18.75 -9.25 1.26
CA VAL A 216 19.29 -7.88 1.13
C VAL A 216 20.80 -7.78 1.35
N ASP A 217 21.49 -8.90 1.65
CA ASP A 217 22.91 -8.91 2.02
C ASP A 217 23.79 -8.20 0.98
N GLY A 218 24.53 -7.19 1.42
CA GLY A 218 25.39 -6.37 0.60
C GLY A 218 24.68 -5.40 -0.38
N ARG A 219 23.34 -5.36 -0.37
CA ARG A 219 22.54 -4.53 -1.29
C ARG A 219 21.70 -3.46 -0.60
N GLY A 220 21.29 -3.68 0.64
CA GLY A 220 20.46 -2.76 1.38
C GLY A 220 20.33 -3.12 2.84
N MET A 221 19.39 -2.49 3.53
CA MET A 221 19.15 -2.68 4.95
C MET A 221 17.65 -2.76 5.24
N LEU A 222 17.24 -3.74 6.05
CA LEU A 222 15.87 -3.88 6.53
C LEU A 222 15.69 -3.21 7.89
N CYS A 223 14.53 -2.60 8.09
CA CYS A 223 14.09 -2.09 9.38
C CYS A 223 13.35 -3.19 10.13
N ASN A 224 14.06 -3.91 10.99
CA ASN A 224 13.50 -4.98 11.81
C ASN A 224 12.74 -4.44 13.00
N PHE A 225 11.66 -5.10 13.38
CA PHE A 225 10.86 -4.76 14.57
C PHE A 225 10.25 -6.04 15.17
N LEU A 226 9.95 -6.02 16.47
CA LEU A 226 9.25 -7.11 17.16
C LEU A 226 7.75 -6.88 17.19
N GLU A 227 7.34 -5.64 17.36
CA GLU A 227 5.95 -5.18 17.38
C GLU A 227 5.86 -3.75 16.85
N ASN A 228 4.70 -3.38 16.34
CA ASN A 228 4.38 -2.02 15.96
C ASN A 228 2.89 -1.74 16.22
N HIS A 229 2.35 -0.63 15.72
CA HIS A 229 0.94 -0.27 15.91
C HIS A 229 -0.06 -1.19 15.19
N ASP A 230 0.39 -2.01 14.21
CA ASP A 230 -0.44 -2.95 13.46
C ASP A 230 -0.22 -4.41 13.90
N LYS A 231 0.95 -4.72 14.47
CA LYS A 231 1.37 -6.07 14.86
C LYS A 231 1.85 -6.10 16.30
N THR A 232 1.15 -6.84 17.16
CA THR A 232 1.45 -7.03 18.58
C THR A 232 1.58 -8.50 18.94
#